data_68f94a13920430ac0a7261fae9bf11b2
#
_entry.id   68f94a13920430ac0a7261fae9bf11b2
#
_cell.length_a   1.000
_cell.length_b   1.000
_cell.length_c   1.000
_cell.angle_alpha   90.00
_cell.angle_beta   90.00
_cell.angle_gamma   90.00
#
_symmetry.space_group_name_H-M   'P 1'
#
loop_
_entity.id
_entity.type
_entity.pdbx_description
1 polymer ?
#
loop_
_entity_poly.entity_id
_entity_poly.type
_entity_poly.pdbx_seq_one_letter_code
_entity_poly.pdbx_strand_id
1 'polypeptide(L)'
;YIERRPSEEQAHYKGYRRTIHENSGEVVDYESTTDMLEKIKSDESYWVDEKSFIRARIFDMLIGDWDRHQDQWRWIEYESPDGEKEFMPVPRDRDNAFPRFDGKVIPFVQWFVPGTRNWETYDEDVDNVKWLNLSGNRLDRTLATGYGPEAWVEEARAIQDGMTAEVIEKAFKRLPLAVQDETSEYIKQSLKQRLETLPKTAEAYANYLNKIVAVLGTEKDDIFTMTRMKNGETKVVVKRILSDEKNELVYSRTFNDSLTKEVWIYGLGDDDVFVVEGEENPKTKLRIIGGYGDDTYTIGNKKKVKLYDWEHEKIDIQDQKPKTLLTDNYKTNTFHFRYFEPNTNVLVPTL
;
A
#
# COMPACT_ATOMS: atom_id res chain seq x y z
N TYR A 1 17.50 15.05 3.16
CA TYR A 1 16.79 14.93 1.88
C TYR A 1 17.81 14.64 0.81
N ILE A 2 17.76 13.47 0.20
CA ILE A 2 18.54 13.13 -1.00
C ILE A 2 17.50 13.02 -2.11
N GLU A 3 17.37 14.07 -2.89
CA GLU A 3 16.54 14.07 -4.09
C GLU A 3 17.21 13.19 -5.15
N ARG A 4 16.61 12.07 -5.50
CA ARG A 4 16.92 11.34 -6.73
C ARG A 4 15.80 11.57 -7.73
N ARG A 5 16.08 12.27 -8.80
CA ARG A 5 15.17 12.39 -9.95
C ARG A 5 15.07 11.03 -10.64
N PRO A 6 13.86 10.52 -10.93
CA PRO A 6 13.69 9.36 -11.80
C PRO A 6 14.26 9.67 -13.19
N SER A 7 14.82 8.66 -13.87
CA SER A 7 15.19 8.82 -15.27
C SER A 7 13.96 9.02 -16.14
N GLU A 8 14.07 9.80 -17.24
CA GLU A 8 12.94 10.02 -18.16
C GLU A 8 12.34 8.71 -18.69
N GLU A 9 13.13 7.64 -18.78
CA GLU A 9 12.71 6.31 -19.17
C GLU A 9 11.78 5.65 -18.14
N GLN A 10 11.98 5.90 -16.84
CA GLN A 10 11.11 5.41 -15.77
C GLN A 10 9.77 6.16 -15.71
N ALA A 11 9.74 7.42 -16.14
CA ALA A 11 8.54 8.24 -16.20
C ALA A 11 7.55 7.77 -17.29
N HIS A 12 8.03 7.16 -18.36
CA HIS A 12 7.19 6.59 -19.43
C HIS A 12 6.71 5.15 -19.17
N TYR A 13 7.37 4.46 -18.25
CA TYR A 13 7.12 3.04 -18.05
C TYR A 13 6.32 2.82 -16.77
N LYS A 14 5.02 2.88 -16.76
CA LYS A 14 4.13 2.44 -15.67
C LYS A 14 3.08 3.45 -15.17
N GLY A 15 2.64 4.40 -15.94
CA GLY A 15 1.70 5.41 -15.43
C GLY A 15 2.30 6.22 -14.26
N TYR A 16 3.62 6.38 -14.26
CA TYR A 16 4.33 7.16 -13.26
C TYR A 16 3.97 8.63 -13.45
N ARG A 17 3.19 9.17 -12.54
CA ARG A 17 2.97 10.62 -12.48
C ARG A 17 4.22 11.26 -11.91
N ARG A 18 4.69 12.36 -12.54
CA ARG A 18 5.81 13.14 -11.98
C ARG A 18 5.38 13.72 -10.64
N THR A 19 6.27 13.65 -9.65
CA THR A 19 6.01 14.27 -8.35
C THR A 19 5.80 15.76 -8.51
N ILE A 20 4.64 16.26 -8.14
CA ILE A 20 4.26 17.66 -8.31
C ILE A 20 5.13 18.56 -7.42
N HIS A 21 5.40 18.13 -6.19
CA HIS A 21 6.24 18.88 -5.25
C HIS A 21 7.68 19.09 -5.72
N GLU A 22 8.21 18.21 -6.59
CA GLU A 22 9.53 18.36 -7.22
C GLU A 22 9.52 19.33 -8.41
N ASN A 23 8.35 19.59 -8.98
CA ASN A 23 8.17 20.37 -10.22
C ASN A 23 7.46 21.70 -10.00
N SER A 24 7.72 22.40 -8.90
CA SER A 24 7.16 23.71 -8.60
C SER A 24 5.65 23.72 -8.26
N GLY A 25 5.12 22.58 -7.77
CA GLY A 25 3.77 22.55 -7.20
C GLY A 25 3.63 23.47 -5.99
N GLU A 26 2.51 24.14 -5.86
CA GLU A 26 2.20 24.95 -4.70
C GLU A 26 1.51 24.12 -3.62
N VAL A 27 1.84 24.38 -2.35
CA VAL A 27 1.13 23.78 -1.21
C VAL A 27 -0.22 24.46 -1.09
N VAL A 28 -1.29 23.68 -1.21
CA VAL A 28 -2.67 24.21 -1.11
C VAL A 28 -3.34 23.84 0.20
N ASP A 29 -3.05 22.65 0.77
CA ASP A 29 -3.68 22.22 2.03
C ASP A 29 -2.86 21.19 2.79
N TYR A 30 -3.34 20.85 4.01
CA TYR A 30 -2.82 19.79 4.90
C TYR A 30 -3.96 18.89 5.36
N GLU A 31 -3.98 17.67 4.89
CA GLU A 31 -5.09 16.76 5.07
C GLU A 31 -4.85 15.71 6.17
N SER A 32 -5.95 15.25 6.76
CA SER A 32 -5.96 13.98 7.50
C SER A 32 -5.91 12.79 6.54
N THR A 33 -5.60 11.60 7.06
CA THR A 33 -5.65 10.38 6.22
C THR A 33 -7.04 10.09 5.69
N THR A 34 -8.08 10.38 6.45
CA THR A 34 -9.47 10.15 6.01
C THR A 34 -9.84 11.09 4.87
N ASP A 35 -9.59 12.39 5.03
CA ASP A 35 -9.93 13.39 4.02
C ASP A 35 -9.13 13.18 2.72
N MET A 36 -7.84 12.87 2.83
CA MET A 36 -6.99 12.50 1.71
C MET A 36 -7.54 11.29 0.94
N LEU A 37 -7.93 10.21 1.65
CA LEU A 37 -8.50 9.02 1.02
C LEU A 37 -9.85 9.28 0.36
N GLU A 38 -10.68 10.16 0.92
CA GLU A 38 -11.94 10.56 0.29
C GLU A 38 -11.69 11.35 -1.00
N LYS A 39 -10.75 12.30 -1.00
CA LYS A 39 -10.36 13.04 -2.20
C LYS A 39 -9.84 12.12 -3.32
N ILE A 40 -8.95 11.17 -3.01
CA ILE A 40 -8.40 10.23 -4.01
C ILE A 40 -9.49 9.36 -4.66
N LYS A 41 -10.52 8.96 -3.92
CA LYS A 41 -11.63 8.20 -4.47
C LYS A 41 -12.56 9.06 -5.33
N SER A 42 -12.74 10.31 -4.94
CA SER A 42 -13.72 11.19 -5.59
C SER A 42 -13.28 11.67 -6.97
N ASP A 43 -11.98 11.72 -7.24
CA ASP A 43 -11.46 12.30 -8.48
C ASP A 43 -10.07 11.78 -8.86
N GLU A 44 -9.89 11.47 -10.14
CA GLU A 44 -8.67 10.94 -10.73
C GLU A 44 -7.48 11.91 -10.71
N SER A 45 -7.75 13.20 -10.52
CA SER A 45 -6.70 14.24 -10.41
C SER A 45 -5.90 14.16 -9.11
N TYR A 46 -6.37 13.40 -8.12
CA TYR A 46 -5.70 13.23 -6.84
C TYR A 46 -4.92 11.91 -6.77
N TRP A 47 -3.69 11.96 -6.31
CA TRP A 47 -2.89 10.77 -6.03
C TRP A 47 -1.92 10.96 -4.86
N VAL A 48 -1.29 9.89 -4.43
CA VAL A 48 -0.26 9.90 -3.36
C VAL A 48 1.12 9.71 -3.95
N ASP A 49 2.13 10.40 -3.42
CA ASP A 49 3.53 10.01 -3.62
C ASP A 49 3.82 8.69 -2.86
N GLU A 50 3.50 7.57 -3.54
CA GLU A 50 3.69 6.24 -2.98
C GLU A 50 5.15 5.95 -2.61
N LYS A 51 6.13 6.46 -3.35
CA LYS A 51 7.55 6.22 -3.05
C LYS A 51 7.98 6.89 -1.76
N SER A 52 7.56 8.13 -1.54
CA SER A 52 7.81 8.82 -0.27
C SER A 52 7.08 8.13 0.89
N PHE A 53 5.87 7.61 0.66
CA PHE A 53 5.16 6.81 1.64
C PHE A 53 5.92 5.52 1.98
N ILE A 54 6.34 4.75 0.98
CA ILE A 54 7.16 3.53 1.15
C ILE A 54 8.45 3.84 1.92
N ARG A 55 9.15 4.91 1.54
CA ARG A 55 10.38 5.35 2.23
C ARG A 55 10.14 5.64 3.70
N ALA A 56 9.06 6.34 4.03
CA ALA A 56 8.70 6.64 5.41
C ALA A 56 8.38 5.36 6.21
N ARG A 57 7.67 4.39 5.61
CA ARG A 57 7.38 3.10 6.22
C ARG A 57 8.63 2.26 6.47
N ILE A 58 9.58 2.25 5.51
CA ILE A 58 10.87 1.58 5.69
C ILE A 58 11.67 2.23 6.81
N PHE A 59 11.62 3.55 6.93
CA PHE A 59 12.28 4.24 8.04
C PHE A 59 11.64 3.89 9.39
N ASP A 60 10.31 3.77 9.46
CA ASP A 60 9.63 3.32 10.68
C ASP A 60 10.10 1.89 11.08
N MET A 61 10.24 0.97 10.10
CA MET A 61 10.79 -0.37 10.36
C MET A 61 12.24 -0.32 10.85
N LEU A 62 13.07 0.57 10.31
CA LEU A 62 14.46 0.73 10.72
C LEU A 62 14.59 1.14 12.19
N ILE A 63 13.77 2.08 12.65
CA ILE A 63 13.79 2.56 14.03
C ILE A 63 12.87 1.77 14.97
N GLY A 64 12.16 0.75 14.46
CA GLY A 64 11.26 -0.10 15.24
C GLY A 64 9.97 0.58 15.69
N ASP A 65 9.52 1.62 14.99
CA ASP A 65 8.24 2.29 15.28
C ASP A 65 7.07 1.39 14.85
N TRP A 66 6.51 0.67 15.81
CA TRP A 66 5.46 -0.34 15.59
C TRP A 66 4.05 0.24 15.55
N ASP A 67 3.85 1.49 16.00
CA ASP A 67 2.51 2.07 16.16
C ASP A 67 2.10 3.04 15.04
N ARG A 68 2.60 2.87 13.84
CA ARG A 68 2.32 3.71 12.69
C ARG A 68 0.91 3.51 12.13
N HIS A 69 -0.13 3.90 12.89
CA HIS A 69 -1.52 3.85 12.43
C HIS A 69 -1.91 5.12 11.62
N GLN A 70 -3.11 5.12 11.02
CA GLN A 70 -3.56 6.16 10.09
C GLN A 70 -3.59 7.58 10.68
N ASP A 71 -3.81 7.74 11.99
CA ASP A 71 -3.91 9.07 12.62
C ASP A 71 -2.53 9.72 12.84
N GLN A 72 -1.45 8.95 12.71
CA GLN A 72 -0.07 9.42 12.82
C GLN A 72 0.50 9.95 11.49
N TRP A 73 -0.37 10.25 10.54
CA TRP A 73 -0.02 10.88 9.29
C TRP A 73 -0.70 12.24 9.12
N ARG A 74 -0.03 13.12 8.38
CA ARG A 74 -0.63 14.25 7.69
C ARG A 74 -0.15 14.21 6.25
N TRP A 75 -0.93 14.83 5.39
CA TRP A 75 -0.71 14.79 3.95
C TRP A 75 -0.65 16.22 3.45
N ILE A 76 0.48 16.60 2.87
CA ILE A 76 0.60 17.91 2.21
C ILE A 76 0.03 17.75 0.82
N GLU A 77 -1.00 18.55 0.52
CA GLU A 77 -1.57 18.62 -0.82
C GLU A 77 -0.79 19.64 -1.63
N TYR A 78 -0.21 19.19 -2.74
CA TYR A 78 0.43 20.02 -3.74
C TYR A 78 -0.45 20.08 -4.98
N GLU A 79 -0.57 21.24 -5.61
CA GLU A 79 -1.29 21.42 -6.86
C GLU A 79 -0.34 21.86 -7.96
N SER A 80 -0.43 21.23 -9.14
CA SER A 80 0.27 21.61 -10.34
C SER A 80 -0.45 22.76 -11.06
N PRO A 81 0.22 23.49 -11.97
CA PRO A 81 -0.43 24.51 -12.81
C PRO A 81 -1.58 23.95 -13.67
N ASP A 82 -1.58 22.65 -13.94
CA ASP A 82 -2.62 21.98 -14.75
C ASP A 82 -3.79 21.46 -13.88
N GLY A 83 -3.76 21.72 -12.56
CA GLY A 83 -4.82 21.36 -11.61
C GLY A 83 -4.72 19.93 -11.05
N GLU A 84 -3.66 19.19 -11.37
CA GLU A 84 -3.41 17.88 -10.77
C GLU A 84 -2.88 18.02 -9.35
N LYS A 85 -3.22 17.08 -8.46
CA LYS A 85 -2.98 17.16 -7.02
C LYS A 85 -2.29 15.94 -6.47
N GLU A 86 -1.21 16.17 -5.75
CA GLU A 86 -0.39 15.14 -5.15
C GLU A 86 -0.35 15.27 -3.64
N PHE A 87 -0.58 14.16 -2.95
CA PHE A 87 -0.42 14.08 -1.50
C PHE A 87 0.95 13.55 -1.12
N MET A 88 1.76 14.39 -0.47
CA MET A 88 3.03 14.01 0.11
C MET A 88 2.84 13.59 1.57
N PRO A 89 3.29 12.39 1.98
CA PRO A 89 3.14 11.90 3.34
C PRO A 89 4.06 12.62 4.33
N VAL A 90 3.50 13.04 5.46
CA VAL A 90 4.23 13.60 6.60
C VAL A 90 3.99 12.70 7.81
N PRO A 91 4.92 11.80 8.14
CA PRO A 91 4.81 10.97 9.33
C PRO A 91 4.98 11.84 10.57
N ARG A 92 4.07 11.67 11.52
CA ARG A 92 4.08 12.33 12.83
C ARG A 92 4.28 11.28 13.91
N ASP A 93 4.56 11.75 15.11
CA ASP A 93 4.55 10.92 16.30
C ASP A 93 5.40 9.64 16.17
N ARG A 94 6.65 9.71 16.56
CA ARG A 94 7.59 8.58 16.61
C ARG A 94 8.04 8.28 18.04
N ASP A 95 7.15 8.48 19.00
CA ASP A 95 7.41 8.23 20.41
C ASP A 95 7.55 6.74 20.74
N ASN A 96 7.07 5.86 19.86
CA ASN A 96 7.23 4.41 19.96
C ASN A 96 8.49 3.86 19.24
N ALA A 97 9.39 4.73 18.77
CA ALA A 97 10.66 4.31 18.21
C ALA A 97 11.61 3.76 19.28
N PHE A 98 12.44 2.79 18.90
CA PHE A 98 13.40 2.12 19.78
C PHE A 98 12.74 1.51 21.05
N PRO A 99 11.66 0.74 20.90
CA PRO A 99 10.89 0.25 22.03
C PRO A 99 11.67 -0.76 22.86
N ARG A 100 11.35 -0.85 24.17
CA ARG A 100 11.91 -1.84 25.07
C ARG A 100 10.82 -2.59 25.82
N PHE A 101 10.55 -3.81 25.36
CA PHE A 101 9.57 -4.74 25.92
C PHE A 101 10.26 -5.96 26.55
N ASP A 102 11.06 -5.74 27.62
CA ASP A 102 11.87 -6.79 28.28
C ASP A 102 11.22 -7.39 29.54
N GLY A 103 9.96 -7.11 29.77
CA GLY A 103 9.21 -7.63 30.92
C GLY A 103 8.95 -9.13 30.84
N LYS A 104 9.23 -9.89 31.90
CA LYS A 104 9.04 -11.35 31.96
C LYS A 104 7.62 -11.84 31.65
N VAL A 105 6.63 -10.99 31.78
CA VAL A 105 5.21 -11.28 31.50
C VAL A 105 4.87 -11.10 30.03
N ILE A 106 5.65 -10.33 29.28
CA ILE A 106 5.36 -9.99 27.87
C ILE A 106 5.19 -11.23 26.98
N PRO A 107 6.10 -12.22 26.98
CA PRO A 107 5.95 -13.42 26.16
C PRO A 107 4.66 -14.20 26.45
N PHE A 108 4.25 -14.23 27.72
CA PHE A 108 3.01 -14.89 28.12
C PHE A 108 1.78 -14.14 27.59
N VAL A 109 1.76 -12.79 27.67
CA VAL A 109 0.68 -11.98 27.11
C VAL A 109 0.60 -12.14 25.58
N GLN A 110 1.72 -12.11 24.90
CA GLN A 110 1.81 -12.30 23.44
C GLN A 110 1.29 -13.66 22.97
N TRP A 111 1.43 -14.70 23.82
CA TRP A 111 0.92 -16.02 23.49
C TRP A 111 -0.62 -16.05 23.49
N PHE A 112 -1.26 -15.39 24.47
CA PHE A 112 -2.73 -15.36 24.61
C PHE A 112 -3.41 -14.25 23.80
N VAL A 113 -2.73 -13.12 23.57
CA VAL A 113 -3.30 -11.92 22.93
C VAL A 113 -2.52 -11.63 21.64
N PRO A 114 -2.93 -12.15 20.48
CA PRO A 114 -2.20 -11.97 19.21
C PRO A 114 -1.92 -10.51 18.84
N GLY A 115 -2.78 -9.58 19.26
CA GLY A 115 -2.62 -8.13 19.01
C GLY A 115 -1.41 -7.49 19.71
N THR A 116 -0.79 -8.18 20.67
CA THR A 116 0.41 -7.68 21.38
C THR A 116 1.72 -8.21 20.79
N ARG A 117 1.66 -8.98 19.72
CA ARG A 117 2.85 -9.53 19.05
C ARG A 117 3.71 -8.49 18.34
N ASN A 118 3.22 -7.27 18.20
CA ASN A 118 3.98 -6.11 17.75
C ASN A 118 4.86 -5.49 18.87
N TRP A 119 4.75 -5.95 20.11
CA TRP A 119 5.58 -5.48 21.22
C TRP A 119 6.93 -6.21 21.22
N GLU A 120 7.77 -5.89 20.24
CA GLU A 120 9.13 -6.41 20.12
C GLU A 120 10.12 -5.42 20.72
N THR A 121 11.13 -5.91 21.46
CA THR A 121 12.22 -5.06 21.93
C THR A 121 13.11 -4.69 20.74
N TYR A 122 13.53 -3.44 20.66
CA TYR A 122 14.44 -2.99 19.62
C TYR A 122 15.82 -3.60 19.80
N ASP A 123 16.27 -4.34 18.80
CA ASP A 123 17.58 -4.95 18.73
C ASP A 123 18.14 -4.91 17.29
N GLU A 124 19.15 -5.71 17.02
CA GLU A 124 19.86 -5.74 15.73
C GLU A 124 19.06 -6.30 14.55
N ASP A 125 18.00 -7.07 14.82
CA ASP A 125 17.16 -7.70 13.80
C ASP A 125 15.69 -7.28 13.92
N VAL A 126 14.94 -7.57 12.87
CA VAL A 126 13.47 -7.52 12.88
C VAL A 126 12.97 -8.96 12.85
N ASP A 127 12.49 -9.45 13.98
CA ASP A 127 12.03 -10.83 14.13
C ASP A 127 10.88 -11.15 13.19
N ASN A 128 9.91 -10.26 13.10
CA ASN A 128 8.74 -10.46 12.26
C ASN A 128 8.17 -9.17 11.67
N VAL A 129 8.48 -8.92 10.41
CA VAL A 129 8.02 -7.73 9.68
C VAL A 129 6.50 -7.56 9.66
N LYS A 130 5.74 -8.67 9.72
CA LYS A 130 4.26 -8.61 9.74
C LYS A 130 3.75 -8.06 11.07
N TRP A 131 4.32 -8.51 12.18
CA TRP A 131 3.90 -8.06 13.50
C TRP A 131 4.37 -6.63 13.79
N LEU A 132 5.61 -6.30 13.46
CA LEU A 132 6.13 -4.95 13.58
C LEU A 132 5.23 -3.92 12.86
N ASN A 133 4.68 -4.28 11.70
CA ASN A 133 3.85 -3.39 10.90
C ASN A 133 2.34 -3.57 11.10
N LEU A 134 1.91 -4.25 12.17
CA LEU A 134 0.50 -4.60 12.37
C LEU A 134 -0.42 -3.37 12.37
N SER A 135 -0.03 -2.29 13.03
CA SER A 135 -0.81 -1.05 13.14
C SER A 135 -0.95 -0.32 11.80
N GLY A 136 0.08 -0.37 10.95
CA GLY A 136 0.13 0.34 9.66
C GLY A 136 -0.36 -0.46 8.46
N ASN A 137 -0.39 -1.80 8.55
CA ASN A 137 -0.52 -2.67 7.39
C ASN A 137 -1.80 -2.46 6.55
N ARG A 138 -2.88 -1.97 7.16
CA ARG A 138 -4.14 -1.68 6.45
C ARG A 138 -3.99 -0.48 5.53
N LEU A 139 -3.34 0.57 6.01
CA LEU A 139 -3.03 1.74 5.20
C LEU A 139 -1.98 1.41 4.13
N ASP A 140 -0.95 0.63 4.49
CA ASP A 140 0.08 0.18 3.57
C ASP A 140 -0.52 -0.61 2.39
N ARG A 141 -1.52 -1.48 2.64
CA ARG A 141 -2.27 -2.21 1.62
C ARG A 141 -3.19 -1.34 0.75
N THR A 142 -3.51 -0.16 1.23
CA THR A 142 -4.34 0.81 0.47
C THR A 142 -3.48 1.71 -0.40
N LEU A 143 -2.34 2.17 0.12
CA LEU A 143 -1.54 3.20 -0.52
C LEU A 143 -0.31 2.67 -1.26
N ALA A 144 0.28 1.53 -0.87
CA ALA A 144 1.46 0.98 -1.52
C ALA A 144 1.10 -0.12 -2.51
N THR A 145 0.19 0.15 -3.45
CA THR A 145 -0.36 -0.84 -4.40
C THR A 145 0.21 -0.73 -5.80
N GLY A 146 0.74 0.42 -6.19
CA GLY A 146 1.30 0.69 -7.52
C GLY A 146 2.65 0.03 -7.76
N TYR A 147 3.39 -0.32 -6.70
CA TYR A 147 4.76 -0.82 -6.78
C TYR A 147 4.94 -2.25 -6.26
N GLY A 148 5.91 -2.98 -6.84
CA GLY A 148 6.36 -4.28 -6.39
C GLY A 148 7.46 -4.21 -5.31
N PRO A 149 7.96 -5.38 -4.86
CA PRO A 149 9.03 -5.45 -3.86
C PRO A 149 10.32 -4.72 -4.25
N GLU A 150 10.59 -4.62 -5.55
CA GLU A 150 11.76 -3.94 -6.09
C GLU A 150 11.83 -2.46 -5.69
N ALA A 151 10.69 -1.76 -5.67
CA ALA A 151 10.64 -0.36 -5.24
C ALA A 151 10.93 -0.22 -3.74
N TRP A 152 10.45 -1.14 -2.91
CA TRP A 152 10.76 -1.17 -1.49
C TRP A 152 12.26 -1.38 -1.24
N VAL A 153 12.89 -2.28 -2.01
CA VAL A 153 14.34 -2.51 -1.94
C VAL A 153 15.12 -1.28 -2.39
N GLU A 154 14.67 -0.61 -3.46
CA GLU A 154 15.27 0.64 -3.96
C GLU A 154 15.25 1.74 -2.89
N GLU A 155 14.09 1.97 -2.26
CA GLU A 155 13.94 2.97 -1.21
C GLU A 155 14.74 2.61 0.06
N ALA A 156 14.83 1.32 0.42
CA ALA A 156 15.69 0.88 1.51
C ALA A 156 17.17 1.15 1.25
N ARG A 157 17.63 0.93 0.03
CA ARG A 157 19.01 1.27 -0.37
C ARG A 157 19.25 2.77 -0.36
N ALA A 158 18.28 3.57 -0.78
CA ALA A 158 18.39 5.02 -0.70
C ALA A 158 18.55 5.51 0.75
N ILE A 159 17.86 4.87 1.70
CA ILE A 159 18.05 5.12 3.14
C ILE A 159 19.46 4.69 3.59
N GLN A 160 19.94 3.50 3.19
CA GLN A 160 21.30 3.06 3.52
C GLN A 160 22.37 4.04 3.03
N ASP A 161 22.25 4.48 1.79
CA ASP A 161 23.18 5.42 1.16
C ASP A 161 23.21 6.78 1.88
N GLY A 162 22.04 7.22 2.40
CA GLY A 162 21.91 8.48 3.11
C GLY A 162 22.30 8.43 4.59
N MET A 163 22.12 7.28 5.24
CA MET A 163 22.41 7.09 6.67
C MET A 163 23.82 6.54 6.90
N THR A 164 24.83 7.31 6.50
CA THR A 164 26.24 6.92 6.69
C THR A 164 26.60 6.83 8.19
N ALA A 165 27.67 6.12 8.51
CA ALA A 165 28.19 6.03 9.87
C ALA A 165 28.39 7.42 10.50
N GLU A 166 28.85 8.41 9.70
CA GLU A 166 29.05 9.78 10.15
C GLU A 166 27.71 10.45 10.53
N VAL A 167 26.66 10.26 9.71
CA VAL A 167 25.32 10.79 9.96
C VAL A 167 24.76 10.23 11.28
N ILE A 168 24.90 8.91 11.48
CA ILE A 168 24.46 8.24 12.71
C ILE A 168 25.20 8.79 13.93
N GLU A 169 26.54 8.83 13.88
CA GLU A 169 27.34 9.37 14.98
C GLU A 169 26.99 10.82 15.31
N LYS A 170 26.77 11.65 14.30
CA LYS A 170 26.37 13.04 14.47
C LYS A 170 24.98 13.17 15.09
N ALA A 171 24.04 12.27 14.73
CA ALA A 171 22.71 12.25 15.32
C ALA A 171 22.75 11.90 16.81
N PHE A 172 23.48 10.84 17.18
CA PHE A 172 23.60 10.42 18.58
C PHE A 172 24.39 11.43 19.45
N LYS A 173 25.36 12.13 18.90
CA LYS A 173 26.05 13.23 19.61
C LYS A 173 25.17 14.43 19.95
N ARG A 174 23.99 14.57 19.30
CA ARG A 174 23.02 15.61 19.62
C ARG A 174 22.08 15.25 20.77
N LEU A 175 22.09 14.00 21.23
CA LEU A 175 21.36 13.64 22.44
C LEU A 175 21.85 14.42 23.66
N PRO A 176 20.98 14.76 24.60
CA PRO A 176 21.40 15.33 25.87
C PRO A 176 22.43 14.42 26.54
N LEU A 177 23.46 15.01 27.21
CA LEU A 177 24.52 14.23 27.85
C LEU A 177 23.99 13.22 28.88
N ALA A 178 22.87 13.53 29.53
CA ALA A 178 22.25 12.66 30.52
C ALA A 178 21.71 11.33 29.95
N VAL A 179 21.52 11.23 28.62
CA VAL A 179 21.04 10.02 27.92
C VAL A 179 22.08 9.45 26.96
N GLN A 180 23.30 10.00 26.96
CA GLN A 180 24.44 9.40 26.26
C GLN A 180 25.08 8.33 27.14
N ASP A 181 24.44 7.19 27.26
CA ASP A 181 24.78 6.08 28.12
C ASP A 181 24.89 4.75 27.35
N GLU A 182 25.03 3.65 28.07
CA GLU A 182 25.11 2.31 27.49
C GLU A 182 23.85 1.97 26.63
N THR A 183 22.67 2.49 27.00
CA THR A 183 21.43 2.26 26.24
C THR A 183 21.48 2.96 24.91
N SER A 184 21.91 4.22 24.88
CA SER A 184 22.05 4.96 23.62
C SER A 184 23.09 4.34 22.70
N GLU A 185 24.19 3.82 23.27
CA GLU A 185 25.22 3.11 22.49
C GLU A 185 24.68 1.79 21.93
N TYR A 186 23.93 1.02 22.73
CA TYR A 186 23.25 -0.19 22.26
C TYR A 186 22.29 0.10 21.10
N ILE A 187 21.42 1.11 21.24
CA ILE A 187 20.49 1.52 20.17
C ILE A 187 21.25 1.90 18.90
N LYS A 188 22.37 2.65 19.04
CA LYS A 188 23.20 3.04 17.90
C LYS A 188 23.80 1.84 17.17
N GLN A 189 24.29 0.83 17.90
CA GLN A 189 24.83 -0.38 17.30
C GLN A 189 23.73 -1.20 16.60
N SER A 190 22.59 -1.41 17.25
CA SER A 190 21.44 -2.11 16.67
C SER A 190 20.94 -1.38 15.41
N LEU A 191 20.90 -0.04 15.42
CA LEU A 191 20.53 0.76 14.25
C LEU A 191 21.46 0.50 13.05
N LYS A 192 22.78 0.43 13.30
CA LYS A 192 23.76 0.13 12.23
C LYS A 192 23.54 -1.26 11.65
N GLN A 193 23.29 -2.26 12.48
CA GLN A 193 23.05 -3.63 12.03
C GLN A 193 21.72 -3.76 11.26
N ARG A 194 20.63 -3.15 11.77
CA ARG A 194 19.35 -3.09 11.04
C ARG A 194 19.50 -2.38 9.70
N LEU A 195 20.33 -1.35 9.63
CA LEU A 195 20.57 -0.64 8.38
C LEU A 195 21.23 -1.54 7.34
N GLU A 196 22.16 -2.42 7.74
CA GLU A 196 22.79 -3.38 6.83
C GLU A 196 21.78 -4.37 6.23
N THR A 197 20.80 -4.81 7.01
CA THR A 197 19.77 -5.76 6.60
C THR A 197 18.49 -5.12 6.05
N LEU A 198 18.39 -3.78 6.05
CA LEU A 198 17.19 -3.03 5.72
C LEU A 198 16.55 -3.40 4.36
N PRO A 199 17.31 -3.56 3.26
CA PRO A 199 16.72 -3.98 1.98
C PRO A 199 16.03 -5.34 2.04
N LYS A 200 16.58 -6.29 2.80
CA LYS A 200 15.98 -7.62 3.00
C LYS A 200 14.70 -7.52 3.84
N THR A 201 14.70 -6.69 4.88
CA THR A 201 13.53 -6.43 5.72
C THR A 201 12.40 -5.78 4.90
N ALA A 202 12.73 -4.78 4.09
CA ALA A 202 11.80 -4.10 3.18
C ALA A 202 11.20 -5.07 2.14
N GLU A 203 12.04 -5.91 1.51
CA GLU A 203 11.59 -6.94 0.58
C GLU A 203 10.64 -7.95 1.23
N ALA A 204 10.98 -8.42 2.44
CA ALA A 204 10.14 -9.36 3.17
C ALA A 204 8.75 -8.78 3.47
N TYR A 205 8.68 -7.51 3.88
CA TYR A 205 7.42 -6.83 4.10
C TYR A 205 6.64 -6.59 2.82
N ALA A 206 7.29 -6.12 1.77
CA ALA A 206 6.68 -5.96 0.45
C ALA A 206 6.13 -7.27 -0.10
N ASN A 207 6.88 -8.37 0.05
CA ASN A 207 6.42 -9.71 -0.32
C ASN A 207 5.17 -10.14 0.49
N TYR A 208 5.08 -9.75 1.75
CA TYR A 208 3.88 -10.00 2.56
C TYR A 208 2.68 -9.20 2.05
N LEU A 209 2.83 -7.90 1.76
CA LEU A 209 1.77 -7.06 1.23
C LEU A 209 1.30 -7.53 -0.15
N ASN A 210 2.23 -7.87 -1.03
CA ASN A 210 1.97 -8.22 -2.42
C ASN A 210 1.32 -9.58 -2.64
N LYS A 211 1.17 -10.42 -1.61
CA LYS A 211 0.41 -11.67 -1.73
C LYS A 211 -1.04 -11.44 -2.10
N ILE A 212 -1.64 -10.37 -1.59
CA ILE A 212 -3.02 -9.97 -1.88
C ILE A 212 -3.02 -8.44 -2.03
N VAL A 213 -3.35 -7.94 -3.20
CA VAL A 213 -3.33 -6.51 -3.53
C VAL A 213 -4.75 -6.05 -3.82
N ALA A 214 -5.13 -4.89 -3.28
CA ALA A 214 -6.33 -4.18 -3.66
C ALA A 214 -5.99 -3.18 -4.79
N VAL A 215 -6.86 -3.12 -5.80
CA VAL A 215 -6.84 -2.11 -6.86
C VAL A 215 -8.16 -1.39 -6.79
N LEU A 216 -8.13 -0.08 -6.65
CA LEU A 216 -9.30 0.76 -6.52
C LEU A 216 -9.50 1.56 -7.80
N GLY A 217 -10.75 1.73 -8.20
CA GLY A 217 -11.18 2.76 -9.12
C GLY A 217 -11.50 4.07 -8.40
N THR A 218 -12.35 4.86 -9.02
CA THR A 218 -12.88 6.12 -8.47
C THR A 218 -14.38 5.96 -8.13
N GLU A 219 -15.00 7.01 -7.59
CA GLU A 219 -16.46 7.06 -7.40
C GLU A 219 -17.18 7.57 -8.66
N LYS A 220 -16.64 7.26 -9.85
CA LYS A 220 -17.16 7.64 -11.18
C LYS A 220 -16.92 6.51 -12.16
N ASP A 221 -17.47 6.60 -13.38
CA ASP A 221 -17.36 5.55 -14.42
C ASP A 221 -15.91 5.22 -14.76
N ASP A 222 -15.49 4.01 -14.47
CA ASP A 222 -14.16 3.50 -14.75
C ASP A 222 -14.17 2.29 -15.70
N ILE A 223 -13.09 2.09 -16.43
CA ILE A 223 -12.85 0.85 -17.16
C ILE A 223 -11.66 0.10 -16.59
N PHE A 224 -11.93 -1.12 -16.13
CA PHE A 224 -10.94 -2.05 -15.59
C PHE A 224 -10.60 -3.11 -16.64
N THR A 225 -9.35 -3.17 -17.07
CA THR A 225 -8.89 -4.21 -18.00
C THR A 225 -7.89 -5.13 -17.28
N MET A 226 -8.24 -6.40 -17.17
CA MET A 226 -7.43 -7.46 -16.57
C MET A 226 -6.96 -8.42 -17.65
N THR A 227 -5.73 -8.23 -18.15
CA THR A 227 -5.14 -9.05 -19.19
C THR A 227 -4.27 -10.16 -18.58
N ARG A 228 -4.63 -11.41 -18.84
CA ARG A 228 -3.89 -12.59 -18.40
C ARG A 228 -2.86 -13.00 -19.44
N MET A 229 -1.59 -13.02 -19.05
CA MET A 229 -0.46 -13.25 -19.96
C MET A 229 0.02 -14.70 -19.93
N LYS A 230 0.65 -15.16 -21.04
CA LYS A 230 1.19 -16.54 -21.20
C LYS A 230 2.26 -16.92 -20.16
N ASN A 231 3.01 -15.95 -19.68
CA ASN A 231 4.06 -16.14 -18.68
C ASN A 231 3.52 -16.25 -17.23
N GLY A 232 2.18 -16.28 -17.06
CA GLY A 232 1.52 -16.35 -15.75
C GLY A 232 1.28 -15.01 -15.09
N GLU A 233 1.72 -13.90 -15.70
CA GLU A 233 1.45 -12.56 -15.21
C GLU A 233 0.01 -12.13 -15.47
N THR A 234 -0.46 -11.18 -14.67
CA THR A 234 -1.76 -10.53 -14.88
C THR A 234 -1.54 -9.02 -14.85
N LYS A 235 -1.81 -8.36 -15.97
CA LYS A 235 -1.79 -6.89 -16.05
C LYS A 235 -3.17 -6.36 -15.70
N VAL A 236 -3.22 -5.37 -14.80
CA VAL A 236 -4.43 -4.62 -14.46
C VAL A 236 -4.22 -3.17 -14.84
N VAL A 237 -5.16 -2.62 -15.58
CA VAL A 237 -5.21 -1.22 -15.98
C VAL A 237 -6.56 -0.67 -15.59
N VAL A 238 -6.59 0.47 -14.93
CA VAL A 238 -7.81 1.22 -14.61
C VAL A 238 -7.73 2.57 -15.30
N LYS A 239 -8.79 2.93 -15.98
CA LYS A 239 -8.91 4.22 -16.65
C LYS A 239 -10.25 4.84 -16.33
N ARG A 240 -10.24 6.12 -16.03
CA ARG A 240 -11.44 6.95 -15.92
C ARG A 240 -12.09 7.13 -17.28
N ILE A 241 -13.39 6.93 -17.41
CA ILE A 241 -14.16 7.17 -18.64
C ILE A 241 -14.58 8.65 -18.65
N LEU A 242 -14.02 9.42 -19.60
CA LEU A 242 -14.35 10.83 -19.77
C LEU A 242 -15.33 11.01 -20.92
N SER A 243 -16.10 12.12 -20.90
CA SER A 243 -17.16 12.42 -21.87
C SER A 243 -16.72 12.53 -23.33
N ASP A 244 -15.43 12.69 -23.59
CA ASP A 244 -14.85 12.95 -24.92
C ASP A 244 -14.14 11.73 -25.52
N GLU A 245 -14.49 10.52 -25.13
CA GLU A 245 -13.80 9.26 -25.50
C GLU A 245 -12.32 9.21 -25.10
N LYS A 246 -11.84 10.18 -24.32
CA LYS A 246 -10.52 10.20 -23.74
C LYS A 246 -10.57 9.52 -22.39
N ASN A 247 -9.95 8.36 -22.30
CA ASN A 247 -9.83 7.65 -21.03
C ASN A 247 -8.53 8.05 -20.33
N GLU A 248 -8.65 8.57 -19.12
CA GLU A 248 -7.49 8.93 -18.31
C GLU A 248 -6.97 7.73 -17.51
N LEU A 249 -5.65 7.56 -17.46
CA LEU A 249 -5.03 6.44 -16.74
C LEU A 249 -5.00 6.73 -15.23
N VAL A 250 -5.73 5.92 -14.47
CA VAL A 250 -5.76 5.96 -13.01
C VAL A 250 -4.72 5.01 -12.42
N TYR A 251 -4.66 3.77 -12.93
CA TYR A 251 -3.79 2.74 -12.39
C TYR A 251 -3.27 1.80 -13.48
N SER A 252 -2.02 1.36 -13.38
CA SER A 252 -1.48 0.32 -14.27
C SER A 252 -0.37 -0.46 -13.57
N ARG A 253 -0.57 -1.79 -13.43
CA ARG A 253 0.43 -2.69 -12.87
C ARG A 253 0.34 -4.09 -13.42
N THR A 254 1.50 -4.76 -13.53
CA THR A 254 1.62 -6.19 -13.86
C THR A 254 1.97 -6.98 -12.60
N PHE A 255 1.15 -7.98 -12.29
CA PHE A 255 1.31 -8.87 -11.14
C PHE A 255 1.90 -10.20 -11.57
N ASN A 256 2.96 -10.62 -10.87
CA ASN A 256 3.57 -11.94 -11.07
C ASN A 256 2.89 -12.99 -10.20
N ASP A 257 2.51 -14.12 -10.77
CA ASP A 257 1.77 -15.20 -10.10
C ASP A 257 2.59 -15.95 -9.04
N SER A 258 3.92 -15.87 -9.09
CA SER A 258 4.78 -16.43 -8.06
C SER A 258 4.64 -15.69 -6.73
N LEU A 259 4.41 -14.40 -6.78
CA LEU A 259 4.26 -13.49 -5.65
C LEU A 259 2.79 -13.23 -5.32
N THR A 260 2.00 -12.76 -6.29
CA THR A 260 0.62 -12.31 -6.07
C THR A 260 -0.37 -13.44 -6.30
N LYS A 261 -1.06 -13.82 -5.23
CA LYS A 261 -2.05 -14.92 -5.25
C LYS A 261 -3.45 -14.43 -5.57
N GLU A 262 -3.81 -13.24 -5.09
CA GLU A 262 -5.11 -12.63 -5.36
C GLU A 262 -4.94 -11.12 -5.65
N VAL A 263 -5.73 -10.62 -6.60
CA VAL A 263 -5.96 -9.19 -6.82
C VAL A 263 -7.45 -8.93 -6.60
N TRP A 264 -7.74 -7.98 -5.70
CA TRP A 264 -9.10 -7.55 -5.40
C TRP A 264 -9.32 -6.20 -6.06
N ILE A 265 -10.33 -6.12 -6.92
CA ILE A 265 -10.61 -4.97 -7.77
C ILE A 265 -11.94 -4.41 -7.32
N TYR A 266 -11.97 -3.13 -6.98
CA TYR A 266 -13.13 -2.41 -6.49
C TYR A 266 -13.47 -1.28 -7.45
N GLY A 267 -14.68 -1.30 -8.02
CA GLY A 267 -15.23 -0.21 -8.82
C GLY A 267 -15.43 1.03 -7.94
N LEU A 268 -16.04 0.87 -6.82
CA LEU A 268 -16.47 1.83 -5.81
C LEU A 268 -17.86 2.38 -6.11
N GLY A 269 -18.06 3.18 -7.11
CA GLY A 269 -19.36 3.72 -7.46
C GLY A 269 -19.45 4.23 -8.88
N ASP A 270 -20.67 4.54 -9.30
CA ASP A 270 -21.06 4.86 -10.67
C ASP A 270 -20.97 3.65 -11.63
N ASP A 271 -21.20 3.79 -12.93
CA ASP A 271 -21.39 2.68 -13.88
C ASP A 271 -20.04 2.21 -14.45
N ASP A 272 -19.50 1.11 -13.94
CA ASP A 272 -18.19 0.60 -14.25
C ASP A 272 -18.16 -0.48 -15.33
N VAL A 273 -17.05 -0.59 -16.05
CA VAL A 273 -16.81 -1.60 -17.06
C VAL A 273 -15.63 -2.49 -16.68
N PHE A 274 -15.87 -3.78 -16.49
CA PHE A 274 -14.86 -4.77 -16.15
C PHE A 274 -14.59 -5.73 -17.30
N VAL A 275 -13.34 -5.79 -17.79
CA VAL A 275 -12.91 -6.67 -18.88
C VAL A 275 -11.86 -7.64 -18.40
N VAL A 276 -12.12 -8.95 -18.48
CA VAL A 276 -11.15 -10.02 -18.18
C VAL A 276 -10.84 -10.78 -19.45
N GLU A 277 -9.61 -10.74 -19.90
CA GLU A 277 -9.18 -11.35 -21.16
C GLU A 277 -7.87 -12.16 -21.01
N GLY A 278 -7.49 -12.89 -22.06
CA GLY A 278 -6.20 -13.56 -22.18
C GLY A 278 -6.21 -15.04 -21.78
N GLU A 279 -5.10 -15.53 -21.23
CA GLU A 279 -4.75 -16.95 -21.10
C GLU A 279 -5.76 -17.83 -20.36
N GLU A 280 -5.88 -19.09 -20.79
CA GLU A 280 -6.85 -20.04 -20.26
C GLU A 280 -6.53 -20.58 -18.86
N ASN A 281 -5.25 -20.58 -18.43
CA ASN A 281 -4.81 -21.17 -17.17
C ASN A 281 -4.13 -20.17 -16.21
N PRO A 282 -4.86 -19.13 -15.76
CA PRO A 282 -4.31 -18.14 -14.84
C PRO A 282 -4.02 -18.75 -13.47
N LYS A 283 -2.98 -18.26 -12.80
CA LYS A 283 -2.66 -18.67 -11.42
C LYS A 283 -3.16 -17.68 -10.39
N THR A 284 -3.06 -16.38 -10.68
CA THR A 284 -3.57 -15.31 -9.82
C THR A 284 -5.10 -15.29 -9.85
N LYS A 285 -5.72 -15.23 -8.70
CA LYS A 285 -7.17 -15.11 -8.55
C LYS A 285 -7.57 -13.64 -8.61
N LEU A 286 -8.63 -13.34 -9.33
CA LEU A 286 -9.29 -12.04 -9.36
C LEU A 286 -10.58 -12.09 -8.52
N ARG A 287 -10.75 -11.11 -7.65
CA ARG A 287 -12.02 -10.77 -7.02
C ARG A 287 -12.43 -9.42 -7.57
N ILE A 288 -13.51 -9.39 -8.29
CA ILE A 288 -14.09 -8.18 -8.86
C ILE A 288 -15.28 -7.82 -7.99
N ILE A 289 -15.28 -6.62 -7.49
CA ILE A 289 -16.32 -6.04 -6.64
C ILE A 289 -16.81 -4.79 -7.37
N GLY A 290 -18.02 -4.84 -7.94
CA GLY A 290 -18.58 -3.74 -8.71
C GLY A 290 -18.67 -2.49 -7.85
N GLY A 291 -19.46 -2.49 -6.87
CA GLY A 291 -19.73 -1.32 -6.03
C GLY A 291 -21.13 -0.81 -6.26
N TYR A 292 -21.35 0.49 -6.17
CA TYR A 292 -22.63 1.09 -6.49
C TYR A 292 -22.68 1.45 -8.00
N GLY A 293 -23.75 1.14 -8.68
CA GLY A 293 -23.97 1.46 -10.09
C GLY A 293 -24.45 0.30 -10.94
N ASP A 294 -24.76 0.57 -12.21
CA ASP A 294 -25.18 -0.43 -13.18
C ASP A 294 -23.97 -0.97 -13.96
N ASP A 295 -23.29 -1.97 -13.41
CA ASP A 295 -21.99 -2.44 -13.87
C ASP A 295 -22.05 -3.43 -15.06
N THR A 296 -21.03 -3.37 -15.92
CA THR A 296 -20.87 -4.26 -17.07
C THR A 296 -19.59 -5.12 -16.93
N TYR A 297 -19.75 -6.44 -17.12
CA TYR A 297 -18.69 -7.42 -16.95
C TYR A 297 -18.48 -8.25 -18.21
N THR A 298 -17.42 -8.00 -18.96
CA THR A 298 -17.02 -8.83 -20.12
C THR A 298 -15.96 -9.82 -19.70
N ILE A 299 -16.32 -11.08 -19.49
CA ILE A 299 -15.46 -12.11 -18.91
C ILE A 299 -15.06 -13.15 -19.96
N GLY A 300 -14.03 -12.90 -20.74
CA GLY A 300 -13.50 -13.85 -21.72
C GLY A 300 -12.87 -15.11 -21.10
N ASN A 301 -12.38 -15.01 -19.86
CA ASN A 301 -11.83 -16.13 -19.10
C ASN A 301 -12.25 -16.11 -17.61
N LYS A 302 -13.23 -16.95 -17.27
CA LYS A 302 -13.79 -17.03 -15.90
C LYS A 302 -12.95 -17.81 -14.90
N LYS A 303 -11.88 -18.51 -15.31
CA LYS A 303 -11.06 -19.29 -14.38
C LYS A 303 -10.44 -18.38 -13.32
N LYS A 304 -10.60 -18.77 -12.03
CA LYS A 304 -10.14 -18.00 -10.87
C LYS A 304 -10.67 -16.57 -10.80
N VAL A 305 -11.81 -16.29 -11.42
CA VAL A 305 -12.57 -15.06 -11.24
C VAL A 305 -13.71 -15.31 -10.28
N LYS A 306 -13.90 -14.40 -9.32
CA LYS A 306 -15.10 -14.28 -8.50
C LYS A 306 -15.62 -12.86 -8.62
N LEU A 307 -16.92 -12.77 -8.85
CA LEU A 307 -17.65 -11.52 -8.96
C LEU A 307 -18.49 -11.31 -7.69
N TYR A 308 -18.49 -10.09 -7.16
CA TYR A 308 -19.31 -9.64 -6.04
C TYR A 308 -19.99 -8.35 -6.45
N ASP A 309 -21.28 -8.25 -6.12
CA ASP A 309 -22.05 -7.05 -6.43
C ASP A 309 -23.30 -6.95 -5.56
N TRP A 310 -23.97 -5.79 -5.62
CA TRP A 310 -25.23 -5.57 -4.92
C TRP A 310 -26.36 -6.39 -5.55
N GLU A 311 -27.26 -6.90 -4.70
CA GLU A 311 -28.40 -7.71 -5.18
C GLU A 311 -29.46 -6.86 -5.90
N HIS A 312 -29.53 -5.59 -5.59
CA HIS A 312 -30.53 -4.66 -6.11
C HIS A 312 -30.03 -3.79 -7.28
N GLU A 313 -28.73 -3.83 -7.60
CA GLU A 313 -28.17 -3.13 -8.77
C GLU A 313 -28.33 -3.99 -10.04
N LYS A 314 -28.31 -3.32 -11.18
CA LYS A 314 -28.35 -4.01 -12.46
C LYS A 314 -26.95 -4.38 -12.91
N ILE A 315 -26.74 -5.67 -13.13
CA ILE A 315 -25.48 -6.22 -13.64
C ILE A 315 -25.65 -6.78 -15.05
N ASP A 316 -24.72 -6.49 -15.95
CA ASP A 316 -24.64 -7.08 -17.29
C ASP A 316 -23.40 -7.95 -17.42
N ILE A 317 -23.56 -9.28 -17.41
CA ILE A 317 -22.45 -10.23 -17.54
C ILE A 317 -22.44 -10.82 -18.95
N GLN A 318 -21.41 -10.49 -19.70
CA GLN A 318 -21.18 -10.92 -21.08
C GLN A 318 -20.12 -12.04 -21.14
N ASP A 319 -20.14 -12.86 -22.19
CA ASP A 319 -19.30 -14.01 -22.47
C ASP A 319 -19.43 -15.13 -21.43
N GLN A 320 -18.50 -15.29 -20.50
CA GLN A 320 -18.49 -16.37 -19.53
C GLN A 320 -18.96 -15.90 -18.15
N LYS A 321 -19.95 -16.57 -17.58
CA LYS A 321 -20.40 -16.27 -16.21
C LYS A 321 -19.43 -16.86 -15.17
N PRO A 322 -18.73 -16.05 -14.37
CA PRO A 322 -17.88 -16.50 -13.26
C PRO A 322 -18.72 -16.93 -12.05
N LYS A 323 -18.06 -17.37 -10.99
CA LYS A 323 -18.73 -17.55 -9.68
C LYS A 323 -19.13 -16.18 -9.15
N THR A 324 -20.43 -15.90 -9.13
CA THR A 324 -21.01 -14.62 -8.74
C THR A 324 -21.71 -14.75 -7.39
N LEU A 325 -21.55 -13.73 -6.53
CA LEU A 325 -22.28 -13.54 -5.29
C LEU A 325 -22.90 -12.15 -5.30
N LEU A 326 -24.20 -12.10 -5.39
CA LEU A 326 -25.01 -10.88 -5.21
C LEU A 326 -25.47 -10.83 -3.77
N THR A 327 -25.27 -9.71 -3.12
CA THR A 327 -25.60 -9.55 -1.68
C THR A 327 -25.69 -8.08 -1.31
N ASP A 328 -26.59 -7.74 -0.39
CA ASP A 328 -26.70 -6.39 0.19
C ASP A 328 -25.73 -6.17 1.38
N ASN A 329 -24.70 -7.02 1.49
CA ASN A 329 -23.72 -6.87 2.55
C ASN A 329 -22.73 -5.76 2.24
N TYR A 330 -22.83 -4.64 2.96
CA TYR A 330 -21.97 -3.46 2.82
C TYR A 330 -20.46 -3.80 2.83
N LYS A 331 -20.01 -4.65 3.76
CA LYS A 331 -18.57 -5.01 3.84
C LYS A 331 -18.08 -5.86 2.68
N THR A 332 -18.98 -6.51 1.94
CA THR A 332 -18.61 -7.29 0.77
C THR A 332 -18.44 -6.42 -0.46
N ASN A 333 -19.33 -5.43 -0.62
CA ASN A 333 -19.47 -4.64 -1.84
C ASN A 333 -18.79 -3.27 -1.78
N THR A 334 -18.27 -2.84 -0.61
CA THR A 334 -17.57 -1.56 -0.48
C THR A 334 -16.14 -1.74 -0.02
N PHE A 335 -15.26 -0.82 -0.44
CA PHE A 335 -13.91 -0.76 0.08
C PHE A 335 -13.82 0.24 1.23
N HIS A 336 -13.26 -0.23 2.34
CA HIS A 336 -12.86 0.62 3.43
C HIS A 336 -11.57 0.07 4.05
N PHE A 337 -10.50 0.87 4.07
CA PHE A 337 -9.16 0.41 4.48
C PHE A 337 -9.14 -0.25 5.86
N ARG A 338 -9.99 0.19 6.82
CA ARG A 338 -10.07 -0.40 8.17
C ARG A 338 -10.68 -1.79 8.18
N TYR A 339 -11.46 -2.15 7.17
CA TYR A 339 -12.17 -3.45 7.06
C TYR A 339 -11.59 -4.36 5.99
N PHE A 340 -10.64 -3.85 5.19
CA PHE A 340 -9.92 -4.66 4.22
C PHE A 340 -8.95 -5.59 4.96
N GLU A 341 -9.45 -6.77 5.32
CA GLU A 341 -8.68 -7.85 5.94
C GLU A 341 -8.61 -9.03 4.97
N PRO A 342 -7.59 -9.09 4.12
CA PRO A 342 -7.38 -10.28 3.32
C PRO A 342 -7.10 -11.46 4.26
N ASN A 343 -7.97 -12.47 4.26
CA ASN A 343 -7.87 -13.64 5.12
C ASN A 343 -6.53 -14.36 4.90
N THR A 344 -5.58 -14.05 5.72
CA THR A 344 -4.34 -14.80 5.91
C THR A 344 -4.52 -15.70 7.14
N ASN A 345 -5.35 -16.74 7.06
CA ASN A 345 -5.50 -17.83 8.04
C ASN A 345 -5.10 -17.51 9.51
N VAL A 346 -5.56 -16.38 10.02
CA VAL A 346 -5.49 -16.09 11.45
C VAL A 346 -6.87 -16.42 12.01
N LEU A 347 -7.00 -17.60 12.60
CA LEU A 347 -8.07 -17.88 13.55
C LEU A 347 -7.88 -16.89 14.71
N VAL A 348 -8.61 -15.78 14.66
CA VAL A 348 -8.82 -14.95 15.84
C VAL A 348 -9.98 -15.62 16.59
N PRO A 349 -9.76 -16.20 17.78
CA PRO A 349 -10.88 -16.60 18.61
C PRO A 349 -11.67 -15.33 18.92
N THR A 350 -12.89 -15.24 18.42
CA THR A 350 -13.87 -14.27 18.91
C THR A 350 -14.24 -14.70 20.33
N LEU A 351 -13.80 -13.92 21.31
CA LEU A 351 -14.36 -13.94 22.67
C LEU A 351 -15.68 -13.18 22.69
#